data_8f0567fbdf358d0ebfef6f99e481f37b
#
_entry.id   8f0567fbdf358d0ebfef6f99e481f37b
#
_cell.length_a   1.000
_cell.length_b   1.000
_cell.length_c   1.000
_cell.angle_alpha   90.00
_cell.angle_beta   90.00
_cell.angle_gamma   90.00
#
_symmetry.space_group_name_H-M   'P 1'
#
loop_
_entity.id
_entity.type
_entity.pdbx_description
1 polymer ?
#
loop_
_entity_poly.entity_id
_entity_poly.type
_entity_poly.pdbx_seq_one_letter_code
_entity_poly.pdbx_strand_id
1 'polypeptide(L)'
;MFKDNLLKNKTIVVTGGGSGLGKSMARRFGELGANLVISGRRKEVLEEAAHELSEQNIDVLTCPGDVRKIEDVETMSKQALDKFGTVDALLNNAAGNFISPTEMLSQNAFKAVIDIVLMGTWN
;
A
#
# COMPACT_ATOMS: atom_id res chain seq x y z
N MET A 1 10.65 19.74 10.43
CA MET A 1 10.48 18.82 11.57
C MET A 1 11.29 17.54 11.39
N PHE A 2 11.21 16.87 10.23
CA PHE A 2 12.07 15.72 9.94
C PHE A 2 13.32 16.19 9.19
N LYS A 3 14.45 15.49 9.41
CA LYS A 3 15.68 15.72 8.69
C LYS A 3 15.48 15.40 7.20
N ASP A 4 16.03 16.22 6.31
CA ASP A 4 16.00 15.95 4.86
C ASP A 4 16.65 14.60 4.56
N ASN A 5 16.07 13.88 3.59
CA ASN A 5 16.52 12.55 3.18
C ASN A 5 16.59 11.51 4.32
N LEU A 6 15.75 11.66 5.37
CA LEU A 6 15.70 10.74 6.50
C LEU A 6 15.53 9.28 6.08
N LEU A 7 14.77 9.04 5.00
CA LEU A 7 14.43 7.71 4.48
C LEU A 7 15.22 7.34 3.20
N LYS A 8 16.31 8.05 2.93
CA LYS A 8 17.14 7.76 1.77
C LYS A 8 17.62 6.31 1.77
N ASN A 9 17.51 5.64 0.62
CA ASN A 9 17.85 4.24 0.41
C ASN A 9 16.97 3.26 1.21
N LYS A 10 15.84 3.71 1.74
CA LYS A 10 14.84 2.84 2.36
C LYS A 10 13.73 2.54 1.37
N THR A 11 13.26 1.29 1.35
CA THR A 11 12.11 0.87 0.55
C THR A 11 10.92 0.62 1.46
N ILE A 12 9.83 1.32 1.18
CA ILE A 12 8.60 1.23 1.99
C ILE A 12 7.46 0.72 1.11
N VAL A 13 6.85 -0.37 1.53
CA VAL A 13 5.64 -0.91 0.93
C VAL A 13 4.41 -0.31 1.61
N VAL A 14 3.46 0.21 0.82
CA VAL A 14 2.21 0.79 1.31
C VAL A 14 1.04 0.07 0.65
N THR A 15 0.32 -0.76 1.40
CA THR A 15 -0.92 -1.36 0.91
C THR A 15 -2.05 -0.33 0.95
N GLY A 16 -2.89 -0.30 -0.09
CA GLY A 16 -3.85 0.79 -0.26
C GLY A 16 -3.20 2.14 -0.58
N GLY A 17 -2.01 2.12 -1.19
CA GLY A 17 -1.19 3.32 -1.45
C GLY A 17 -1.64 4.19 -2.61
N GLY A 18 -2.66 3.78 -3.38
CA GLY A 18 -3.13 4.52 -4.56
C GLY A 18 -4.08 5.69 -4.26
N SER A 19 -4.62 5.80 -3.06
CA SER A 19 -5.60 6.83 -2.72
C SER A 19 -5.62 7.16 -1.23
N GLY A 20 -6.30 8.25 -0.88
CA GLY A 20 -6.60 8.62 0.51
C GLY A 20 -5.36 8.74 1.40
N LEU A 21 -5.47 8.21 2.62
CA LEU A 21 -4.39 8.26 3.61
C LEU A 21 -3.14 7.52 3.16
N GLY A 22 -3.29 6.33 2.52
CA GLY A 22 -2.16 5.56 2.01
C GLY A 22 -1.33 6.34 1.00
N LYS A 23 -1.97 6.99 0.02
CA LYS A 23 -1.30 7.86 -0.96
C LYS A 23 -0.62 9.06 -0.29
N SER A 24 -1.28 9.69 0.68
CA SER A 24 -0.73 10.83 1.39
C SER A 24 0.53 10.46 2.20
N MET A 25 0.49 9.32 2.91
CA MET A 25 1.64 8.81 3.65
C MET A 25 2.77 8.39 2.70
N ALA A 26 2.46 7.68 1.60
CA ALA A 26 3.43 7.31 0.58
C ALA A 26 4.16 8.54 0.03
N ARG A 27 3.42 9.58 -0.33
CA ARG A 27 4.02 10.85 -0.77
C ARG A 27 5.01 11.39 0.25
N ARG A 28 4.62 11.45 1.52
CA ARG A 28 5.49 11.97 2.57
C ARG A 28 6.76 11.13 2.76
N PHE A 29 6.66 9.82 2.67
CA PHE A 29 7.84 8.95 2.71
C PHE A 29 8.78 9.19 1.51
N GLY A 30 8.22 9.33 0.31
CA GLY A 30 8.99 9.65 -0.90
C GLY A 30 9.70 11.01 -0.82
N GLU A 31 9.02 12.05 -0.32
CA GLU A 31 9.61 13.37 -0.07
C GLU A 31 10.80 13.30 0.92
N LEU A 32 10.80 12.32 1.81
CA LEU A 32 11.91 12.07 2.75
C LEU A 32 12.99 11.14 2.16
N GLY A 33 12.87 10.77 0.88
CA GLY A 33 13.87 10.03 0.12
C GLY A 33 13.65 8.53 0.01
N ALA A 34 12.50 7.99 0.45
CA ALA A 34 12.19 6.57 0.33
C ALA A 34 11.88 6.17 -1.12
N ASN A 35 12.28 4.94 -1.49
CA ASN A 35 11.68 4.22 -2.61
C ASN A 35 10.32 3.68 -2.17
N LEU A 36 9.34 3.72 -3.05
CA LEU A 36 7.98 3.33 -2.72
C LEU A 36 7.51 2.12 -3.52
N VAL A 37 6.80 1.23 -2.84
CA VAL A 37 5.97 0.21 -3.47
C VAL A 37 4.54 0.47 -3.03
N ILE A 38 3.66 0.79 -3.97
CA ILE A 38 2.25 1.02 -3.68
C ILE A 38 1.40 -0.11 -4.25
N SER A 39 0.53 -0.67 -3.44
CA SER A 39 -0.33 -1.79 -3.80
C SER A 39 -1.81 -1.45 -3.59
N GLY A 40 -2.65 -2.09 -4.39
CA GLY A 40 -4.11 -1.94 -4.34
C GLY A 40 -4.78 -2.70 -5.48
N ARG A 41 -6.10 -2.85 -5.39
CA ARG A 41 -6.88 -3.65 -6.36
C ARG A 41 -7.10 -2.94 -7.70
N ARG A 42 -7.12 -1.61 -7.71
CA ARG A 42 -7.44 -0.81 -8.91
C ARG A 42 -6.15 -0.33 -9.55
N LYS A 43 -5.79 -0.96 -10.66
CA LYS A 43 -4.55 -0.67 -11.38
C LYS A 43 -4.47 0.79 -11.82
N GLU A 44 -5.55 1.33 -12.37
CA GLU A 44 -5.61 2.70 -12.90
C GLU A 44 -5.33 3.73 -11.80
N VAL A 45 -5.85 3.49 -10.59
CA VAL A 45 -5.65 4.37 -9.42
C VAL A 45 -4.19 4.34 -8.95
N LEU A 46 -3.55 3.17 -9.01
CA LEU A 46 -2.12 3.03 -8.69
C LEU A 46 -1.24 3.73 -9.73
N GLU A 47 -1.56 3.59 -11.01
CA GLU A 47 -0.80 4.21 -12.10
C GLU A 47 -0.89 5.74 -12.04
N GLU A 48 -2.08 6.28 -11.76
CA GLU A 48 -2.27 7.72 -11.56
C GLU A 48 -1.46 8.23 -10.36
N ALA A 49 -1.53 7.53 -9.23
CA ALA A 49 -0.76 7.88 -8.04
C ALA A 49 0.75 7.81 -8.29
N ALA A 50 1.21 6.79 -9.02
CA ALA A 50 2.61 6.64 -9.38
C ALA A 50 3.09 7.77 -10.31
N HIS A 51 2.27 8.17 -11.26
CA HIS A 51 2.58 9.30 -12.13
C HIS A 51 2.78 10.60 -11.32
N GLU A 52 1.84 10.93 -10.43
CA GLU A 52 1.95 12.10 -9.56
C GLU A 52 3.20 12.09 -8.66
N LEU A 53 3.56 10.90 -8.13
CA LEU A 53 4.75 10.74 -7.29
C LEU A 53 6.05 10.87 -8.12
N SER A 54 6.05 10.32 -9.34
CA SER A 54 7.20 10.39 -10.26
C SER A 54 7.49 11.82 -10.71
N GLU A 55 6.46 12.67 -10.87
CA GLU A 55 6.64 14.10 -11.17
C GLU A 55 7.40 14.84 -10.05
N GLN A 56 7.40 14.29 -8.84
CA GLN A 56 8.17 14.81 -7.70
C GLN A 56 9.55 14.13 -7.53
N ASN A 57 10.02 13.41 -8.55
CA ASN A 57 11.26 12.61 -8.52
C ASN A 57 11.29 11.52 -7.45
N ILE A 58 10.12 10.97 -7.10
CA ILE A 58 10.00 9.85 -6.17
C ILE A 58 10.02 8.56 -6.98
N ASP A 59 10.90 7.62 -6.62
CA ASP A 59 10.95 6.32 -7.27
C ASP A 59 9.84 5.41 -6.71
N VAL A 60 8.94 4.98 -7.58
CA VAL A 60 7.75 4.25 -7.20
C VAL A 60 7.52 3.03 -8.09
N LEU A 61 7.12 1.92 -7.46
CA LEU A 61 6.67 0.69 -8.09
C LEU A 61 5.19 0.47 -7.77
N THR A 62 4.38 0.22 -8.79
CA THR A 62 2.98 -0.18 -8.62
C THR A 62 2.86 -1.69 -8.64
N CYS A 63 2.16 -2.24 -7.64
CA CYS A 63 1.87 -3.67 -7.55
C CYS A 63 0.35 -3.87 -7.40
N PRO A 64 -0.39 -3.96 -8.53
CA PRO A 64 -1.80 -4.29 -8.46
C PRO A 64 -2.00 -5.67 -7.82
N GLY A 65 -2.90 -5.76 -6.85
CA GLY A 65 -3.17 -7.01 -6.14
C GLY A 65 -4.16 -6.83 -4.99
N ASP A 66 -4.57 -7.95 -4.44
CA ASP A 66 -5.50 -8.03 -3.32
C ASP A 66 -4.80 -8.65 -2.11
N VAL A 67 -4.67 -7.90 -1.01
CA VAL A 67 -4.01 -8.38 0.22
C VAL A 67 -4.64 -9.63 0.82
N ARG A 68 -5.87 -9.99 0.41
CA ARG A 68 -6.54 -11.23 0.81
C ARG A 68 -5.99 -12.47 0.10
N LYS A 69 -5.20 -12.29 -0.96
CA LYS A 69 -4.62 -13.36 -1.79
C LYS A 69 -3.13 -13.44 -1.56
N ILE A 70 -2.70 -14.54 -0.97
CA ILE A 70 -1.27 -14.72 -0.67
C ILE A 70 -0.39 -14.66 -1.93
N GLU A 71 -0.88 -15.13 -3.06
CA GLU A 71 -0.15 -15.12 -4.33
C GLU A 71 0.14 -13.70 -4.82
N ASP A 72 -0.81 -12.77 -4.62
CA ASP A 72 -0.64 -11.36 -4.96
C ASP A 72 0.40 -10.70 -4.04
N VAL A 73 0.40 -11.07 -2.75
CA VAL A 73 1.36 -10.57 -1.75
C VAL A 73 2.76 -11.08 -2.04
N GLU A 74 2.92 -12.37 -2.35
CA GLU A 74 4.20 -12.96 -2.75
C GLU A 74 4.75 -12.30 -4.03
N THR A 75 3.88 -12.07 -5.03
CA THR A 75 4.25 -11.37 -6.27
C THR A 75 4.73 -9.95 -5.99
N MET A 76 4.02 -9.21 -5.16
CA MET A 76 4.40 -7.85 -4.74
C MET A 76 5.76 -7.85 -4.04
N SER A 77 5.96 -8.77 -3.10
CA SER A 77 7.22 -8.89 -2.36
C SER A 77 8.40 -9.18 -3.28
N LYS A 78 8.21 -10.10 -4.23
CA LYS A 78 9.23 -10.41 -5.24
C LYS A 78 9.55 -9.20 -6.12
N GLN A 79 8.54 -8.51 -6.65
CA GLN A 79 8.74 -7.34 -7.50
C GLN A 79 9.45 -6.20 -6.75
N ALA A 80 9.13 -5.99 -5.47
CA ALA A 80 9.79 -5.01 -4.63
C ALA A 80 11.27 -5.33 -4.44
N LEU A 81 11.61 -6.58 -4.14
CA LEU A 81 12.98 -7.04 -3.98
C LEU A 81 13.76 -7.00 -5.29
N ASP A 82 13.14 -7.40 -6.41
CA ASP A 82 13.78 -7.38 -7.74
C ASP A 82 14.12 -5.93 -8.17
N LYS A 83 13.25 -4.96 -7.87
CA LYS A 83 13.48 -3.56 -8.26
C LYS A 83 14.42 -2.82 -7.30
N PHE A 84 14.21 -2.95 -5.99
CA PHE A 84 14.88 -2.13 -4.98
C PHE A 84 15.89 -2.90 -4.11
N GLY A 85 15.92 -4.23 -4.18
CA GLY A 85 16.85 -5.09 -3.45
C GLY A 85 16.53 -5.27 -1.97
N THR A 86 15.63 -4.48 -1.41
CA THR A 86 15.25 -4.52 0.02
C THR A 86 13.82 -4.06 0.24
N VAL A 87 13.24 -4.50 1.34
CA VAL A 87 12.02 -3.93 1.94
C VAL A 87 12.32 -3.62 3.40
N ASP A 88 12.37 -2.34 3.73
CA ASP A 88 12.75 -1.86 5.07
C ASP A 88 11.54 -1.65 5.98
N ALA A 89 10.38 -1.34 5.39
CA ALA A 89 9.14 -1.12 6.13
C ALA A 89 7.91 -1.50 5.32
N LEU A 90 6.89 -1.97 6.01
CA LEU A 90 5.56 -2.27 5.48
C LEU A 90 4.52 -1.44 6.24
N LEU A 91 3.74 -0.66 5.49
CA LEU A 91 2.56 0.03 6.00
C LEU A 91 1.31 -0.73 5.59
N ASN A 92 0.74 -1.49 6.50
CA ASN A 92 -0.54 -2.17 6.34
C ASN A 92 -1.69 -1.15 6.47
N ASN A 93 -2.01 -0.49 5.36
CA ASN A 93 -3.04 0.55 5.29
C ASN A 93 -4.27 0.09 4.48
N ALA A 94 -4.17 -0.97 3.69
CA ALA A 94 -5.33 -1.51 3.00
C ALA A 94 -6.44 -1.86 3.99
N ALA A 95 -7.63 -1.29 3.76
CA ALA A 95 -8.78 -1.47 4.62
C ALA A 95 -10.08 -1.50 3.81
N GLY A 96 -11.13 -1.97 4.43
CA GLY A 96 -12.50 -1.88 3.95
C GLY A 96 -13.43 -1.92 5.16
N ASN A 97 -14.48 -1.13 5.10
CA ASN A 97 -15.51 -1.12 6.12
C ASN A 97 -16.89 -0.92 5.51
N PHE A 98 -17.91 -1.16 6.34
CA PHE A 98 -19.31 -0.89 5.99
C PHE A 98 -19.92 -0.04 7.10
N ILE A 99 -20.55 1.06 6.69
CA ILE A 99 -21.34 1.88 7.63
C ILE A 99 -22.72 1.23 7.75
N SER A 100 -22.92 0.48 8.83
CA SER A 100 -24.17 -0.22 9.12
C SER A 100 -24.33 -0.39 10.62
N PRO A 101 -25.55 -0.28 11.16
CA PRO A 101 -25.84 -0.74 12.52
C PRO A 101 -25.44 -2.23 12.66
N THR A 102 -24.91 -2.60 13.81
CA THR A 102 -24.38 -3.95 14.04
C THR A 102 -25.41 -5.05 13.79
N GLU A 103 -26.66 -4.81 14.18
CA GLU A 103 -27.78 -5.75 13.99
C GLU A 103 -28.17 -5.94 12.51
N MET A 104 -27.77 -5.04 11.62
CA MET A 104 -28.03 -5.09 10.18
C MET A 104 -26.82 -5.57 9.38
N LEU A 105 -25.68 -5.75 10.01
CA LEU A 105 -24.44 -6.17 9.34
C LEU A 105 -24.55 -7.65 8.94
N SER A 106 -24.47 -7.91 7.62
CA SER A 106 -24.49 -9.29 7.13
C SER A 106 -23.18 -10.01 7.48
N GLN A 107 -23.23 -11.34 7.58
CA GLN A 107 -22.03 -12.16 7.80
C GLN A 107 -20.99 -11.96 6.71
N ASN A 108 -21.41 -11.79 5.45
CA ASN A 108 -20.49 -11.54 4.34
C ASN A 108 -19.81 -10.18 4.45
N ALA A 109 -20.51 -9.15 4.90
CA ALA A 109 -19.94 -7.82 5.12
C ALA A 109 -18.91 -7.86 6.28
N PHE A 110 -19.25 -8.54 7.39
CA PHE A 110 -18.33 -8.74 8.51
C PHE A 110 -17.08 -9.51 8.06
N LYS A 111 -17.27 -10.65 7.37
CA LYS A 111 -16.16 -11.46 6.84
C LYS A 111 -15.27 -10.66 5.91
N ALA A 112 -15.81 -9.84 5.03
CA ALA A 112 -15.04 -9.03 4.10
C ALA A 112 -14.09 -8.05 4.85
N VAL A 113 -14.54 -7.45 5.93
CA VAL A 113 -13.69 -6.59 6.77
C VAL A 113 -12.56 -7.38 7.43
N ILE A 114 -12.88 -8.54 8.02
CA ILE A 114 -11.87 -9.42 8.64
C ILE A 114 -10.84 -9.87 7.59
N ASP A 115 -11.28 -10.29 6.42
CA ASP A 115 -10.39 -10.78 5.37
C ASP A 115 -9.44 -9.67 4.86
N ILE A 116 -9.90 -8.42 4.77
CA ILE A 116 -9.04 -7.32 4.31
C ILE A 116 -8.11 -6.85 5.44
N VAL A 117 -8.67 -6.56 6.62
CA VAL A 117 -7.94 -5.85 7.68
C VAL A 117 -7.08 -6.82 8.49
N LEU A 118 -7.62 -7.95 8.90
CA LEU A 118 -6.89 -8.90 9.74
C LEU A 118 -6.05 -9.87 8.89
N MET A 119 -6.70 -10.61 8.01
CA MET A 119 -5.99 -11.62 7.20
C MET A 119 -5.07 -10.97 6.17
N GLY A 120 -5.48 -9.85 5.56
CA GLY A 120 -4.62 -9.10 4.64
C GLY A 120 -3.38 -8.49 5.30
N THR A 121 -3.43 -8.22 6.58
CA THR A 121 -2.24 -7.81 7.36
C THR A 121 -1.34 -9.00 7.71
N TRP A 122 -1.95 -10.19 7.92
CA TRP A 122 -1.24 -11.43 8.24
C TRP A 122 -0.51 -12.02 7.03
N ASN A 123 -1.11 -11.97 5.84
CA ASN A 123 -0.53 -12.49 4.61
C ASN A 123 0.77 -11.75 4.22
#